data_ba54f03ffc3f17d5188d5d3cfafd423f
#
_entry.id   ba54f03ffc3f17d5188d5d3cfafd423f
#
_cell.length_a   1.000
_cell.length_b   1.000
_cell.length_c   1.000
_cell.angle_alpha   90.00
_cell.angle_beta   90.00
_cell.angle_gamma   90.00
#
_symmetry.space_group_name_H-M   'P 1'
#
loop_
_entity.id
_entity.type
_entity.pdbx_description
1 polymer ?
#
loop_
_entity_poly.entity_id
_entity_poly.type
_entity_poly.pdbx_seq_one_letter_code
_entity_poly.pdbx_strand_id
1 'polypeptide(L)'
;MRVYRVTVRGKFGSLDDATHAYLTREQPEHDIFKSAYTAEGTFTYDERIQFFNLRYEIRCDDDSDDAENLARQEAEFFLRTLKIPHVITKVSVVDTSTMWSE
;
A
#
# COMPACT_ATOMS: atom_id res chain seq x y z
N MET A 1 -1.47 8.96 -21.43
CA MET A 1 -1.02 8.45 -20.10
C MET A 1 -2.22 8.02 -19.30
N ARG A 2 -2.12 6.85 -18.70
CA ARG A 2 -3.18 6.34 -17.84
C ARG A 2 -2.81 6.51 -16.39
N VAL A 3 -3.82 6.69 -15.55
CA VAL A 3 -3.65 6.84 -14.10
C VAL A 3 -4.40 5.69 -13.43
N TYR A 4 -3.66 4.91 -12.65
CA TYR A 4 -4.21 3.78 -11.91
C TYR A 4 -4.11 4.04 -10.42
N ARG A 5 -5.15 3.64 -9.69
CA ARG A 5 -5.11 3.60 -8.23
C ARG A 5 -5.00 2.16 -7.81
N VAL A 6 -3.92 1.84 -7.10
CA VAL A 6 -3.61 0.47 -6.72
C VAL A 6 -3.58 0.37 -5.21
N THR A 7 -4.34 -0.58 -4.67
CA THR A 7 -4.31 -0.89 -3.25
C THR A 7 -3.63 -2.23 -3.07
N VAL A 8 -2.50 -2.23 -2.37
CA VAL A 8 -1.80 -3.45 -1.98
C VAL A 8 -2.21 -3.76 -0.54
N ARG A 9 -2.93 -4.85 -0.35
CA ARG A 9 -3.42 -5.28 0.95
C ARG A 9 -2.63 -6.47 1.43
N GLY A 10 -2.33 -6.49 2.71
CA GLY A 10 -1.63 -7.61 3.29
C GLY A 10 -1.84 -7.72 4.79
N LYS A 11 -1.14 -8.67 5.37
CA LYS A 11 -1.13 -8.87 6.81
C LYS A 11 0.31 -8.92 7.30
N PHE A 12 0.49 -8.48 8.53
CA PHE A 12 1.80 -8.54 9.17
C PHE A 12 2.15 -9.97 9.56
N GLY A 13 3.43 -10.30 9.46
CA GLY A 13 3.96 -11.55 10.00
C GLY A 13 4.24 -11.41 11.49
N SER A 14 5.07 -12.31 12.01
CA SER A 14 5.48 -12.25 13.40
C SER A 14 6.41 -11.06 13.64
N LEU A 15 5.95 -10.07 14.38
CA LEU A 15 6.71 -8.86 14.67
C LEU A 15 7.48 -9.03 15.97
N ASP A 16 8.73 -8.56 15.98
CA ASP A 16 9.46 -8.48 17.25
C ASP A 16 8.90 -7.32 18.10
N ASP A 17 9.29 -7.28 19.37
CA ASP A 17 8.75 -6.28 20.29
C ASP A 17 9.10 -4.85 19.87
N ALA A 18 10.28 -4.62 19.33
CA ALA A 18 10.71 -3.30 18.90
C ALA A 18 9.89 -2.81 17.68
N THR A 19 9.68 -3.68 16.71
CA THR A 19 8.89 -3.36 15.52
C THR A 19 7.43 -3.14 15.91
N HIS A 20 6.88 -3.99 16.77
CA HIS A 20 5.50 -3.85 17.24
C HIS A 20 5.32 -2.53 17.97
N ALA A 21 6.25 -2.18 18.87
CA ALA A 21 6.21 -0.92 19.61
C ALA A 21 6.28 0.29 18.68
N TYR A 22 7.14 0.22 17.65
CA TYR A 22 7.26 1.27 16.63
C TYR A 22 5.93 1.47 15.90
N LEU A 23 5.33 0.39 15.40
CA LEU A 23 4.08 0.47 14.67
C LEU A 23 2.92 0.95 15.56
N THR A 24 2.91 0.55 16.83
CA THR A 24 1.91 1.01 17.79
C THR A 24 2.02 2.52 18.00
N ARG A 25 3.24 3.02 18.17
CA ARG A 25 3.48 4.44 18.38
C ARG A 25 3.10 5.29 17.17
N GLU A 26 3.38 4.78 15.97
CA GLU A 26 3.14 5.51 14.72
C GLU A 26 1.72 5.30 14.16
N GLN A 27 0.91 4.46 14.78
CA GLN A 27 -0.42 4.11 14.27
C GLN A 27 -1.33 5.33 14.01
N PRO A 28 -1.37 6.36 14.87
CA PRO A 28 -2.21 7.52 14.56
C PRO A 28 -1.84 8.25 13.27
N GLU A 29 -0.56 8.19 12.87
CA GLU A 29 -0.10 8.78 11.61
C GLU A 29 -0.43 7.89 10.40
N HIS A 30 -0.73 6.62 10.65
CA HIS A 30 -1.03 5.61 9.64
C HIS A 30 -2.45 5.06 9.80
N ASP A 31 -3.36 5.87 10.33
CA ASP A 31 -4.75 5.49 10.52
C ASP A 31 -5.44 5.29 9.18
N ILE A 32 -6.30 4.28 9.10
CA ILE A 32 -7.01 3.94 7.87
C ILE A 32 -7.87 5.09 7.34
N PHE A 33 -8.28 6.01 8.21
CA PHE A 33 -9.04 7.19 7.81
C PHE A 33 -8.18 8.27 7.12
N LYS A 34 -6.88 8.13 7.16
CA LYS A 34 -5.95 9.03 6.47
C LYS A 34 -5.56 8.48 5.09
N SER A 35 -6.40 7.65 4.51
CA SER A 35 -6.09 7.00 3.24
C SER A 35 -6.15 7.99 2.07
N ALA A 36 -5.13 7.94 1.24
CA ALA A 36 -5.06 8.67 -0.02
C ALA A 36 -4.22 7.86 -1.00
N TYR A 37 -4.43 8.06 -2.29
CA TYR A 37 -3.59 7.43 -3.30
C TYR A 37 -2.52 8.44 -3.69
N THR A 38 -1.25 8.07 -3.47
CA THR A 38 -0.11 8.94 -3.76
C THR A 38 0.95 8.18 -4.56
N ALA A 39 1.83 8.93 -5.24
CA ALA A 39 2.92 8.33 -6.00
C ALA A 39 3.88 7.56 -5.08
N GLU A 40 4.12 8.07 -3.88
CA GLU A 40 5.03 7.46 -2.89
C GLU A 40 4.39 6.28 -2.17
N GLY A 41 3.07 6.22 -2.16
CA GLY A 41 2.31 5.22 -1.43
C GLY A 41 1.88 5.71 -0.06
N THR A 42 0.64 5.45 0.30
CA THR A 42 0.10 5.76 1.61
C THR A 42 -0.05 4.47 2.40
N PHE A 43 0.71 4.38 3.48
CA PHE A 43 0.74 3.20 4.35
C PHE A 43 -0.22 3.42 5.52
N THR A 44 -1.21 2.53 5.63
CA THR A 44 -2.17 2.55 6.74
C THR A 44 -2.34 1.14 7.30
N TYR A 45 -2.65 1.06 8.59
CA TYR A 45 -2.89 -0.23 9.22
C TYR A 45 -3.84 -0.08 10.42
N ASP A 46 -4.41 -1.20 10.84
CA ASP A 46 -5.39 -1.21 11.93
C ASP A 46 -4.71 -1.06 13.30
N GLU A 47 -5.51 -0.76 14.32
CA GLU A 47 -5.00 -0.57 15.68
C GLU A 47 -4.39 -1.83 16.28
N ARG A 48 -4.82 -3.00 15.82
CA ARG A 48 -4.31 -4.28 16.28
C ARG A 48 -3.04 -4.72 15.55
N ILE A 49 -2.64 -3.96 14.53
CA ILE A 49 -1.44 -4.23 13.73
C ILE A 49 -1.48 -5.64 13.14
N GLN A 50 -2.63 -5.97 12.55
CA GLN A 50 -2.85 -7.25 11.90
C GLN A 50 -2.80 -7.14 10.38
N PHE A 51 -3.38 -6.07 9.84
CA PHE A 51 -3.54 -5.86 8.40
C PHE A 51 -3.05 -4.49 8.01
N PHE A 52 -2.56 -4.38 6.77
CA PHE A 52 -2.13 -3.09 6.24
C PHE A 52 -2.66 -2.89 4.83
N ASN A 53 -2.67 -1.62 4.41
CA ASN A 53 -2.90 -1.23 3.02
C ASN A 53 -1.81 -0.26 2.61
N LEU A 54 -1.34 -0.40 1.38
CA LEU A 54 -0.48 0.58 0.72
C LEU A 54 -1.22 1.03 -0.54
N ARG A 55 -1.48 2.32 -0.64
CA ARG A 55 -2.26 2.91 -1.73
C ARG A 55 -1.38 3.77 -2.60
N TYR A 56 -1.32 3.42 -3.88
CA TYR A 56 -0.46 4.10 -4.86
C TYR A 56 -1.28 4.70 -5.98
N GLU A 57 -0.87 5.87 -6.44
CA GLU A 57 -1.31 6.41 -7.71
C GLU A 57 -0.18 6.19 -8.71
N ILE A 58 -0.43 5.34 -9.70
CA ILE A 58 0.55 4.95 -10.70
C ILE A 58 0.18 5.58 -12.03
N ARG A 59 1.10 6.35 -12.60
CA ARG A 59 0.92 6.95 -13.93
C ARG A 59 1.84 6.24 -14.90
N CYS A 60 1.27 5.60 -15.89
CA CYS A 60 2.04 4.89 -16.91
C CYS A 60 1.22 4.79 -18.20
N ASP A 61 1.90 4.51 -19.29
CA ASP A 61 1.24 4.29 -20.58
C ASP A 61 0.91 2.83 -20.82
N ASP A 62 1.33 1.97 -19.89
CA ASP A 62 1.15 0.53 -19.96
C ASP A 62 -0.22 0.11 -19.42
N ASP A 63 -0.47 -1.18 -19.37
CA ASP A 63 -1.76 -1.70 -18.93
C ASP A 63 -1.83 -1.85 -17.40
N SER A 64 -3.00 -2.31 -16.92
CA SER A 64 -3.24 -2.47 -15.50
C SER A 64 -2.34 -3.50 -14.84
N ASP A 65 -1.88 -4.52 -15.58
CA ASP A 65 -0.97 -5.54 -15.04
C ASP A 65 0.38 -4.93 -14.71
N ASP A 66 0.87 -4.00 -15.54
CA ASP A 66 2.12 -3.31 -15.26
C ASP A 66 2.00 -2.40 -14.05
N ALA A 67 0.86 -1.72 -13.90
CA ALA A 67 0.60 -0.89 -12.71
C ALA A 67 0.54 -1.75 -11.46
N GLU A 68 -0.10 -2.92 -11.52
CA GLU A 68 -0.15 -3.86 -10.41
C GLU A 68 1.25 -4.30 -9.99
N ASN A 69 2.07 -4.69 -10.97
CA ASN A 69 3.43 -5.16 -10.71
C ASN A 69 4.31 -4.07 -10.10
N LEU A 70 4.21 -2.84 -10.61
CA LEU A 70 4.95 -1.71 -10.08
C LEU A 70 4.58 -1.44 -8.62
N ALA A 71 3.28 -1.42 -8.31
CA ALA A 71 2.81 -1.16 -6.95
C ALA A 71 3.25 -2.29 -6.01
N ARG A 72 3.17 -3.54 -6.46
CA ARG A 72 3.61 -4.69 -5.66
C ARG A 72 5.11 -4.61 -5.35
N GLN A 73 5.92 -4.27 -6.33
CA GLN A 73 7.36 -4.12 -6.14
C GLN A 73 7.68 -2.98 -5.16
N GLU A 74 7.01 -1.86 -5.29
CA GLU A 74 7.20 -0.72 -4.39
C GLU A 74 6.79 -1.07 -2.97
N ALA A 75 5.67 -1.77 -2.79
CA ALA A 75 5.20 -2.21 -1.48
C ALA A 75 6.20 -3.16 -0.82
N GLU A 76 6.70 -4.13 -1.58
CA GLU A 76 7.72 -5.07 -1.07
C GLU A 76 9.00 -4.34 -0.67
N PHE A 77 9.46 -3.42 -1.48
CA PHE A 77 10.65 -2.63 -1.19
C PHE A 77 10.48 -1.82 0.09
N PHE A 78 9.33 -1.15 0.23
CA PHE A 78 9.02 -0.34 1.40
C PHE A 78 9.03 -1.17 2.68
N LEU A 79 8.33 -2.31 2.66
CA LEU A 79 8.22 -3.16 3.85
C LEU A 79 9.53 -3.84 4.21
N ARG A 80 10.33 -4.22 3.22
CA ARG A 80 11.67 -4.77 3.46
C ARG A 80 12.62 -3.74 4.03
N THR A 81 12.52 -2.51 3.55
CA THR A 81 13.37 -1.43 4.05
C THR A 81 13.11 -1.18 5.53
N LEU A 82 11.86 -1.31 5.96
CA LEU A 82 11.48 -1.18 7.37
C LEU A 82 11.67 -2.49 8.15
N LYS A 83 12.08 -3.56 7.48
CA LYS A 83 12.26 -4.90 8.08
C LYS A 83 10.98 -5.43 8.73
N ILE A 84 9.86 -5.21 8.04
CA ILE A 84 8.54 -5.65 8.53
C ILE A 84 8.18 -6.98 7.87
N PRO A 85 8.06 -8.07 8.63
CA PRO A 85 7.55 -9.33 8.11
C PRO A 85 6.10 -9.16 7.65
N HIS A 86 5.78 -9.65 6.47
CA HIS A 86 4.46 -9.43 5.88
C HIS A 86 4.12 -10.47 4.83
N VAL A 87 2.83 -10.56 4.51
CA VAL A 87 2.32 -11.33 3.37
C VAL A 87 1.32 -10.45 2.62
N ILE A 88 1.55 -10.25 1.33
CA ILE A 88 0.58 -9.54 0.49
C ILE A 88 -0.55 -10.52 0.16
N THR A 89 -1.78 -10.14 0.48
CA THR A 89 -2.95 -11.00 0.31
C THR A 89 -3.79 -10.64 -0.90
N LYS A 90 -3.76 -9.36 -1.31
CA LYS A 90 -4.59 -8.91 -2.44
C LYS A 90 -4.01 -7.61 -3.01
N VAL A 91 -4.08 -7.49 -4.33
CA VAL A 91 -3.77 -6.24 -5.02
C VAL A 91 -4.97 -5.88 -5.89
N SER A 92 -5.51 -4.69 -5.68
CA SER A 92 -6.67 -4.19 -6.44
C SER A 92 -6.24 -3.00 -7.28
N VAL A 93 -6.61 -3.02 -8.56
CA VAL A 93 -6.23 -1.96 -9.50
C VAL A 93 -7.51 -1.32 -10.07
N VAL A 94 -7.57 -0.01 -10.04
CA VAL A 94 -8.66 0.76 -10.63
C VAL A 94 -8.06 1.72 -11.65
N ASP A 95 -8.51 1.63 -12.89
CA ASP A 95 -8.12 2.56 -13.95
C ASP A 95 -8.97 3.83 -13.81
N THR A 96 -8.35 4.88 -13.29
CA THR A 96 -9.06 6.15 -13.04
C THR A 96 -9.16 7.02 -14.29
N SER A 97 -8.46 6.68 -15.37
CA SER A 97 -8.54 7.46 -16.59
C SER A 97 -9.94 7.42 -17.19
N THR A 98 -10.70 6.36 -16.95
CA THR A 98 -12.09 6.25 -17.38
C THR A 98 -13.04 7.16 -16.61
N MET A 99 -12.65 7.57 -15.40
CA MET A 99 -13.48 8.47 -14.57
C MET A 99 -13.49 9.89 -15.11
N TRP A 100 -12.53 10.25 -15.94
CA TRP A 100 -12.39 11.59 -16.48
C TRP A 100 -12.91 11.69 -17.92
N SER A 101 -13.32 10.59 -18.54
CA SER A 101 -13.92 10.60 -19.87
C SER A 101 -15.40 10.89 -19.74
N GLU A 102 -15.85 11.77 -20.59
CA GLU A 102 -17.27 12.14 -20.63
C GLU A 102 -18.08 11.24 -21.55
#